data_953ed03e4f83b5b75a6d713b2cd02021
#
_entry.id   953ed03e4f83b5b75a6d713b2cd02021
#
_cell.length_a   1.000
_cell.length_b   1.000
_cell.length_c   1.000
_cell.angle_alpha   90.00
_cell.angle_beta   90.00
_cell.angle_gamma   90.00
#
_symmetry.space_group_name_H-M   'P 1'
#
loop_
_entity.id
_entity.type
_entity.pdbx_description
1 polymer ?
#
loop_
_entity_poly.entity_id
_entity_poly.type
_entity_poly.pdbx_seq_one_letter_code
_entity_poly.pdbx_strand_id
1 'polypeptide(L)'
;MQRKKLFYFGICGFFLLRVWALEGFAIASTAMQPTLKIGDWIWINKLPFTQIQRDDIIAFRLPTNRKVRYVKRCVSLAGDTIQDINGQYRASQALIVPRKGQTITLTEQNFTFYQPIIQAYENLQVGRIGDDIYINNQITHDYTFTQSYFYTTCDNQNDATDCGLMPESSLIGKALFVW
;
A
#
# COMPACT_ATOMS: atom_id res chain seq x y z
N MET A 1 -6.21 47.77 -14.39
CA MET A 1 -4.95 47.07 -14.08
C MET A 1 -5.11 45.98 -13.01
N GLN A 2 -5.93 46.16 -11.99
CA GLN A 2 -6.17 45.18 -10.94
C GLN A 2 -6.84 43.86 -11.41
N ARG A 3 -7.81 43.90 -12.33
CA ARG A 3 -8.50 42.68 -12.84
C ARG A 3 -7.56 41.69 -13.55
N LYS A 4 -6.54 42.20 -14.29
CA LYS A 4 -5.54 41.33 -14.95
C LYS A 4 -4.63 40.66 -13.94
N LYS A 5 -4.24 41.35 -12.85
CA LYS A 5 -3.44 40.76 -11.78
C LYS A 5 -4.17 39.64 -11.06
N LEU A 6 -5.48 39.81 -10.78
CA LEU A 6 -6.32 38.79 -10.15
C LEU A 6 -6.46 37.56 -11.04
N PHE A 7 -6.56 37.74 -12.36
CA PHE A 7 -6.62 36.65 -13.34
C PHE A 7 -5.31 35.84 -13.38
N TYR A 8 -4.15 36.49 -13.37
CA TYR A 8 -2.85 35.82 -13.32
C TYR A 8 -2.61 35.10 -11.98
N PHE A 9 -3.05 35.66 -10.85
CA PHE A 9 -3.01 35.01 -9.56
C PHE A 9 -3.90 33.74 -9.53
N GLY A 10 -5.07 33.78 -10.14
CA GLY A 10 -5.96 32.62 -10.28
C GLY A 10 -5.33 31.50 -11.11
N ILE A 11 -4.69 31.84 -12.24
CA ILE A 11 -4.01 30.88 -13.11
C ILE A 11 -2.80 30.28 -12.38
N CYS A 12 -1.95 31.10 -11.76
CA CYS A 12 -0.81 30.59 -10.97
C CYS A 12 -1.26 29.71 -9.81
N GLY A 13 -2.30 30.10 -9.09
CA GLY A 13 -2.87 29.31 -8.00
C GLY A 13 -3.40 27.95 -8.49
N PHE A 14 -4.09 27.93 -9.63
CA PHE A 14 -4.58 26.70 -10.25
C PHE A 14 -3.45 25.77 -10.71
N PHE A 15 -2.39 26.34 -11.31
CA PHE A 15 -1.20 25.54 -11.71
C PHE A 15 -0.45 24.97 -10.50
N LEU A 16 -0.27 25.77 -9.44
CA LEU A 16 0.35 25.29 -8.19
C LEU A 16 -0.47 24.18 -7.54
N LEU A 17 -1.80 24.32 -7.51
CA LEU A 17 -2.69 23.28 -6.98
C LEU A 17 -2.60 21.99 -7.80
N ARG A 18 -2.49 22.09 -9.11
CA ARG A 18 -2.35 20.95 -10.01
C ARG A 18 -1.04 20.19 -9.81
N VAL A 19 0.07 20.90 -9.65
CA VAL A 19 1.40 20.30 -9.40
C VAL A 19 1.41 19.56 -8.04
N TRP A 20 0.64 20.05 -7.08
CA TRP A 20 0.55 19.42 -5.76
C TRP A 20 -0.38 18.19 -5.75
N ALA A 21 -1.45 18.23 -6.53
CA ALA A 21 -2.47 17.18 -6.56
C ALA A 21 -2.13 15.98 -7.45
N LEU A 22 -1.29 16.16 -8.48
CA LEU A 22 -0.99 15.14 -9.47
C LEU A 22 0.51 14.88 -9.57
N GLU A 23 0.89 13.61 -9.63
CA GLU A 23 2.26 13.17 -9.91
C GLU A 23 2.25 12.20 -11.09
N GLY A 24 3.07 12.48 -12.11
CA GLY A 24 3.21 11.61 -13.28
C GLY A 24 4.57 10.92 -13.30
N PHE A 25 4.61 9.67 -13.73
CA PHE A 25 5.85 8.94 -13.98
C PHE A 25 5.65 7.75 -14.93
N ALA A 26 6.76 7.31 -15.55
CA ALA A 26 6.76 6.15 -16.44
C ALA A 26 6.86 4.85 -15.66
N ILE A 27 6.19 3.80 -16.15
CA ILE A 27 6.28 2.44 -15.63
C ILE A 27 7.64 1.85 -16.01
N ALA A 28 8.36 1.32 -15.02
CA ALA A 28 9.69 0.75 -15.19
C ALA A 28 9.76 -0.76 -14.97
N SER A 29 8.66 -1.41 -14.56
CA SER A 29 8.63 -2.85 -14.26
C SER A 29 7.54 -3.59 -15.02
N THR A 30 7.67 -4.91 -15.09
CA THR A 30 6.71 -5.83 -15.71
C THR A 30 5.57 -6.25 -14.76
N ALA A 31 5.64 -5.87 -13.49
CA ALA A 31 4.75 -6.36 -12.42
C ALA A 31 3.24 -6.15 -12.69
N MET A 32 2.89 -5.11 -13.44
CA MET A 32 1.51 -4.76 -13.77
C MET A 32 1.11 -5.16 -15.20
N GLN A 33 1.93 -5.94 -15.91
CA GLN A 33 1.53 -6.47 -17.22
C GLN A 33 0.43 -7.54 -17.07
N PRO A 34 -0.51 -7.61 -18.04
CA PRO A 34 -0.60 -6.82 -19.27
C PRO A 34 -1.24 -5.43 -19.12
N THR A 35 -1.77 -5.08 -17.94
CA THR A 35 -2.53 -3.84 -17.73
C THR A 35 -1.67 -2.59 -17.95
N LEU A 36 -0.44 -2.59 -17.44
CA LEU A 36 0.55 -1.53 -17.64
C LEU A 36 1.83 -2.13 -18.23
N LYS A 37 2.35 -1.52 -19.27
CA LYS A 37 3.59 -1.94 -19.93
C LYS A 37 4.74 -1.04 -19.52
N ILE A 38 5.97 -1.54 -19.65
CA ILE A 38 7.17 -0.71 -19.48
C ILE A 38 7.12 0.43 -20.50
N GLY A 39 7.32 1.66 -19.99
CA GLY A 39 7.26 2.89 -20.78
C GLY A 39 5.92 3.60 -20.76
N ASP A 40 4.84 2.94 -20.34
CA ASP A 40 3.55 3.60 -20.15
C ASP A 40 3.70 4.72 -19.12
N TRP A 41 3.00 5.84 -19.37
CA TRP A 41 2.99 6.98 -18.47
C TRP A 41 1.71 7.00 -17.65
N ILE A 42 1.82 7.06 -16.32
CA ILE A 42 0.67 7.11 -15.43
C ILE A 42 0.61 8.43 -14.65
N TRP A 43 -0.62 8.87 -14.37
CA TRP A 43 -0.89 10.02 -13.51
C TRP A 43 -1.54 9.56 -12.21
N ILE A 44 -0.95 9.97 -11.10
CA ILE A 44 -1.39 9.61 -9.75
C ILE A 44 -2.07 10.81 -9.11
N ASN A 45 -3.27 10.59 -8.60
CA ASN A 45 -3.98 11.53 -7.74
C ASN A 45 -3.48 11.39 -6.30
N LYS A 46 -2.86 12.46 -5.79
CA LYS A 46 -2.30 12.52 -4.42
C LYS A 46 -3.23 13.21 -3.42
N LEU A 47 -4.42 13.60 -3.82
CA LEU A 47 -5.34 14.28 -2.92
C LEU A 47 -5.71 13.38 -1.75
N PRO A 48 -5.65 13.89 -0.49
CA PRO A 48 -5.87 13.10 0.71
C PRO A 48 -7.32 12.58 0.86
N PHE A 49 -8.25 13.12 0.07
CA PHE A 49 -9.66 12.70 0.07
C PHE A 49 -9.95 11.60 -0.96
N THR A 50 -8.95 11.14 -1.70
CA THR A 50 -9.14 10.08 -2.69
C THR A 50 -9.35 8.77 -1.96
N GLN A 51 -10.59 8.27 -1.97
CA GLN A 51 -10.90 6.97 -1.42
C GLN A 51 -10.35 5.87 -2.35
N ILE A 52 -9.53 5.00 -1.78
CA ILE A 52 -9.07 3.80 -2.46
C ILE A 52 -10.19 2.75 -2.43
N GLN A 53 -10.43 2.12 -3.56
CA GLN A 53 -11.40 1.06 -3.72
C GLN A 53 -10.70 -0.22 -4.16
N ARG A 54 -11.41 -1.36 -4.09
CA ARG A 54 -10.91 -2.60 -4.67
C ARG A 54 -10.75 -2.43 -6.18
N ASP A 55 -9.75 -3.09 -6.74
CA ASP A 55 -9.30 -3.04 -8.14
C ASP A 55 -8.63 -1.73 -8.57
N ASP A 56 -8.50 -0.75 -7.68
CA ASP A 56 -7.72 0.45 -7.98
C ASP A 56 -6.24 0.14 -8.18
N ILE A 57 -5.66 0.79 -9.16
CA ILE A 57 -4.20 0.82 -9.31
C ILE A 57 -3.69 1.94 -8.41
N ILE A 58 -2.85 1.58 -7.45
CA ILE A 58 -2.28 2.50 -6.47
C ILE A 58 -0.77 2.57 -6.57
N ALA A 59 -0.23 3.74 -6.29
CA ALA A 59 1.21 3.97 -6.21
C ALA A 59 1.62 4.19 -4.75
N PHE A 60 2.76 3.62 -4.37
CA PHE A 60 3.30 3.75 -3.01
C PHE A 60 4.83 3.74 -3.00
N ARG A 61 5.42 4.16 -1.88
CA ARG A 61 6.87 4.11 -1.62
C ARG A 61 7.11 3.32 -0.35
N LEU A 62 7.92 2.27 -0.45
CA LEU A 62 8.33 1.51 0.74
C LEU A 62 9.27 2.35 1.61
N PRO A 63 9.15 2.28 2.95
CA PRO A 63 10.08 2.94 3.87
C PRO A 63 11.53 2.51 3.66
N THR A 64 11.73 1.25 3.28
CA THR A 64 13.04 0.64 2.99
C THR A 64 13.69 1.18 1.72
N ASN A 65 12.88 1.64 0.75
CA ASN A 65 13.38 2.18 -0.52
C ASN A 65 12.50 3.33 -1.03
N ARG A 66 12.67 4.50 -0.44
CA ARG A 66 11.89 5.70 -0.78
C ARG A 66 12.16 6.27 -2.18
N LYS A 67 13.23 5.82 -2.86
CA LYS A 67 13.56 6.26 -4.22
C LYS A 67 12.71 5.56 -5.28
N VAL A 68 12.27 4.34 -4.99
CA VAL A 68 11.47 3.53 -5.92
C VAL A 68 9.97 3.79 -5.68
N ARG A 69 9.23 3.96 -6.76
CA ARG A 69 7.77 4.00 -6.77
C ARG A 69 7.28 2.64 -7.22
N TYR A 70 6.43 2.06 -6.39
CA TYR A 70 5.78 0.79 -6.68
C TYR A 70 4.36 1.08 -7.15
N VAL A 71 3.91 0.33 -8.16
CA VAL A 71 2.54 0.41 -8.68
C VAL A 71 1.95 -0.98 -8.61
N LYS A 72 0.82 -1.13 -7.95
CA LYS A 72 0.15 -2.41 -7.69
C LYS A 72 -1.35 -2.25 -7.75
N ARG A 73 -2.07 -3.38 -7.86
CA ARG A 73 -3.53 -3.40 -7.75
C ARG A 73 -3.95 -3.63 -6.30
N CYS A 74 -4.83 -2.78 -5.79
CA CYS A 74 -5.44 -2.95 -4.48
C CYS A 74 -6.59 -3.96 -4.59
N VAL A 75 -6.46 -5.11 -3.95
CA VAL A 75 -7.50 -6.16 -3.99
C VAL A 75 -8.31 -6.25 -2.72
N SER A 76 -7.77 -5.80 -1.58
CA SER A 76 -8.51 -5.77 -0.32
C SER A 76 -8.18 -4.53 0.49
N LEU A 77 -9.18 -4.02 1.20
CA LEU A 77 -9.12 -2.83 2.02
C LEU A 77 -8.96 -3.18 3.50
N ALA A 78 -8.59 -2.20 4.31
CA ALA A 78 -8.47 -2.35 5.76
C ALA A 78 -9.76 -2.89 6.40
N GLY A 79 -9.64 -4.01 7.10
CA GLY A 79 -10.76 -4.73 7.72
C GLY A 79 -11.34 -5.86 6.88
N ASP A 80 -10.95 -5.99 5.61
CA ASP A 80 -11.35 -7.12 4.78
C ASP A 80 -10.69 -8.41 5.25
N THR A 81 -11.35 -9.53 4.97
CA THR A 81 -10.84 -10.87 5.21
C THR A 81 -10.35 -11.48 3.91
N ILE A 82 -9.13 -12.01 3.94
CA ILE A 82 -8.49 -12.70 2.81
C ILE A 82 -8.48 -14.19 3.10
N GLN A 83 -9.04 -15.00 2.21
CA GLN A 83 -9.07 -16.47 2.36
C GLN A 83 -8.04 -17.19 1.49
N ASP A 84 -7.69 -16.61 0.34
CA ASP A 84 -6.71 -17.16 -0.58
C ASP A 84 -5.79 -16.06 -1.10
N ILE A 85 -4.50 -16.27 -0.98
CA ILE A 85 -3.47 -15.35 -1.43
C ILE A 85 -2.69 -16.06 -2.55
N ASN A 86 -3.21 -15.99 -3.79
CA ASN A 86 -2.52 -16.46 -5.01
C ASN A 86 -1.94 -17.87 -4.89
N GLY A 87 -2.59 -18.78 -4.14
CA GLY A 87 -2.10 -20.13 -3.91
C GLY A 87 -0.83 -20.24 -3.04
N GLN A 88 -0.25 -19.11 -2.61
CA GLN A 88 0.97 -19.10 -1.77
C GLN A 88 0.67 -19.27 -0.28
N TYR A 89 -0.51 -18.87 0.16
CA TYR A 89 -0.98 -19.06 1.53
C TYR A 89 -2.34 -19.76 1.47
N ARG A 90 -2.35 -21.09 1.45
CA ARG A 90 -3.52 -21.86 1.87
C ARG A 90 -3.61 -21.76 3.39
N ALA A 91 -3.98 -20.59 3.88
CA ALA A 91 -4.25 -20.45 5.29
C ALA A 91 -5.53 -21.25 5.58
N SER A 92 -5.42 -22.22 6.45
CA SER A 92 -6.59 -22.88 7.06
C SER A 92 -7.43 -21.89 7.88
N GLN A 93 -6.94 -20.64 8.02
CA GLN A 93 -7.58 -19.56 8.77
C GLN A 93 -7.63 -18.29 7.90
N ALA A 94 -8.79 -17.62 7.93
CA ALA A 94 -8.98 -16.35 7.27
C ALA A 94 -8.04 -15.28 7.84
N LEU A 95 -7.30 -14.61 6.97
CA LEU A 95 -6.41 -13.50 7.33
C LEU A 95 -7.16 -12.18 7.20
N ILE A 96 -6.92 -11.25 8.11
CA ILE A 96 -7.57 -9.94 8.10
C ILE A 96 -6.55 -8.89 7.61
N VAL A 97 -6.96 -8.00 6.71
CA VAL A 97 -6.19 -6.81 6.36
C VAL A 97 -6.27 -5.84 7.54
N PRO A 98 -5.14 -5.52 8.23
CA PRO A 98 -5.21 -4.77 9.46
C PRO A 98 -5.77 -3.35 9.26
N ARG A 99 -6.59 -2.91 10.21
CA ARG A 99 -7.07 -1.53 10.33
C ARG A 99 -6.40 -0.86 11.53
N LYS A 100 -6.18 0.42 11.46
CA LYS A 100 -5.69 1.21 12.59
C LYS A 100 -6.56 0.99 13.83
N GLY A 101 -5.90 0.66 14.96
CA GLY A 101 -6.56 0.35 16.24
C GLY A 101 -7.16 -1.04 16.33
N GLN A 102 -7.02 -1.88 15.28
CA GLN A 102 -7.49 -3.27 15.33
C GLN A 102 -6.46 -4.15 16.01
N THR A 103 -6.93 -4.92 16.98
CA THR A 103 -6.12 -5.96 17.63
C THR A 103 -6.31 -7.28 16.91
N ILE A 104 -5.22 -7.94 16.60
CA ILE A 104 -5.18 -9.28 15.99
C ILE A 104 -4.41 -10.21 16.91
N THR A 105 -5.02 -11.35 17.23
CA THR A 105 -4.32 -12.42 17.95
C THR A 105 -3.39 -13.14 16.98
N LEU A 106 -2.09 -13.08 17.27
CA LEU A 106 -1.05 -13.77 16.52
C LEU A 106 -1.04 -15.25 16.92
N THR A 107 -1.12 -16.09 15.92
CA THR A 107 -1.07 -17.56 16.06
C THR A 107 0.06 -18.08 15.20
N GLU A 108 0.48 -19.32 15.42
CA GLU A 108 1.47 -19.98 14.56
C GLU A 108 1.10 -19.88 13.07
N GLN A 109 -0.19 -20.00 12.75
CA GLN A 109 -0.69 -20.04 11.38
C GLN A 109 -0.63 -18.68 10.69
N ASN A 110 -0.87 -17.57 11.42
CA ASN A 110 -0.88 -16.21 10.84
C ASN A 110 0.41 -15.43 11.10
N PHE A 111 1.30 -15.95 11.97
CA PHE A 111 2.55 -15.29 12.36
C PHE A 111 3.41 -14.92 11.15
N THR A 112 3.65 -15.89 10.27
CA THR A 112 4.48 -15.69 9.06
C THR A 112 3.94 -14.59 8.14
N PHE A 113 2.62 -14.36 8.18
CA PHE A 113 1.98 -13.31 7.38
C PHE A 113 2.13 -11.93 8.02
N TYR A 114 1.96 -11.81 9.35
CA TYR A 114 2.00 -10.51 10.03
C TYR A 114 3.40 -10.09 10.49
N GLN A 115 4.29 -11.03 10.79
CA GLN A 115 5.64 -10.73 11.25
C GLN A 115 6.37 -9.72 10.37
N PRO A 116 6.46 -9.89 9.03
CA PRO A 116 7.22 -8.98 8.17
C PRO A 116 6.70 -7.55 8.23
N ILE A 117 5.37 -7.37 8.28
CA ILE A 117 4.76 -6.04 8.29
C ILE A 117 4.91 -5.34 9.64
N ILE A 118 4.81 -6.08 10.75
CA ILE A 118 5.05 -5.55 12.09
C ILE A 118 6.51 -5.10 12.21
N GLN A 119 7.45 -5.88 11.71
CA GLN A 119 8.86 -5.52 11.73
C GLN A 119 9.17 -4.32 10.83
N ALA A 120 8.69 -4.34 9.58
CA ALA A 120 9.07 -3.34 8.57
C ALA A 120 8.35 -2.00 8.74
N TYR A 121 7.09 -2.02 9.19
CA TYR A 121 6.23 -0.83 9.15
C TYR A 121 5.77 -0.33 10.51
N GLU A 122 5.79 -1.19 11.52
CA GLU A 122 5.48 -0.81 12.90
C GLU A 122 6.77 -0.62 13.72
N ASN A 123 7.96 -0.90 13.14
CA ASN A 123 9.28 -0.76 13.73
C ASN A 123 9.46 -1.52 15.06
N LEU A 124 8.88 -2.70 15.17
CA LEU A 124 8.95 -3.54 16.34
C LEU A 124 9.76 -4.81 16.06
N GLN A 125 10.48 -5.27 17.07
CA GLN A 125 11.14 -6.57 17.01
C GLN A 125 10.11 -7.66 17.33
N VAL A 126 9.89 -8.56 16.37
CA VAL A 126 8.93 -9.65 16.51
C VAL A 126 9.63 -10.96 16.24
N GLY A 127 9.47 -11.92 17.12
CA GLY A 127 10.06 -13.25 17.00
C GLY A 127 9.15 -14.33 17.59
N ARG A 128 9.50 -15.59 17.32
CA ARG A 128 8.83 -16.75 17.90
C ARG A 128 9.86 -17.76 18.40
N ILE A 129 9.63 -18.30 19.59
CA ILE A 129 10.42 -19.39 20.18
C ILE A 129 9.42 -20.45 20.67
N GLY A 130 9.38 -21.59 19.98
CA GLY A 130 8.33 -22.58 20.22
C GLY A 130 6.95 -22.00 19.91
N ASP A 131 6.03 -22.05 20.86
CA ASP A 131 4.67 -21.53 20.75
C ASP A 131 4.56 -20.06 21.21
N ASP A 132 5.60 -19.53 21.86
CA ASP A 132 5.60 -18.18 22.40
C ASP A 132 5.99 -17.16 21.32
N ILE A 133 5.17 -16.11 21.17
CA ILE A 133 5.42 -14.97 20.30
C ILE A 133 5.92 -13.81 21.14
N TYR A 134 7.00 -13.19 20.69
CA TYR A 134 7.67 -12.07 21.36
C TYR A 134 7.55 -10.81 20.53
N ILE A 135 7.08 -9.74 21.15
CA ILE A 135 7.13 -8.38 20.58
C ILE A 135 7.93 -7.51 21.55
N ASN A 136 9.06 -6.95 21.07
CA ASN A 136 9.99 -6.17 21.90
C ASN A 136 10.42 -6.90 23.20
N ASN A 137 10.74 -8.19 23.08
CA ASN A 137 11.15 -9.07 24.19
C ASN A 137 10.04 -9.36 25.24
N GLN A 138 8.80 -9.02 24.95
CA GLN A 138 7.66 -9.38 25.81
C GLN A 138 6.83 -10.45 25.13
N ILE A 139 6.48 -11.50 25.88
CA ILE A 139 5.58 -12.54 25.38
C ILE A 139 4.18 -11.93 25.24
N THR A 140 3.65 -11.95 24.03
CA THR A 140 2.29 -11.50 23.76
C THR A 140 1.76 -12.18 22.51
N HIS A 141 0.48 -12.54 22.54
CA HIS A 141 -0.21 -13.09 21.37
C HIS A 141 -1.08 -12.02 20.68
N ASP A 142 -1.37 -10.92 21.34
CA ASP A 142 -2.23 -9.87 20.80
C ASP A 142 -1.39 -8.68 20.35
N TYR A 143 -1.65 -8.23 19.11
CA TYR A 143 -1.02 -7.04 18.56
C TYR A 143 -2.06 -6.06 18.03
N THR A 144 -1.95 -4.78 18.44
CA THR A 144 -2.81 -3.69 17.97
C THR A 144 -2.07 -2.85 16.93
N PHE A 145 -2.57 -2.84 15.69
CA PHE A 145 -1.95 -2.12 14.58
C PHE A 145 -2.12 -0.60 14.73
N THR A 146 -1.02 0.15 14.50
CA THR A 146 -1.00 1.61 14.64
C THR A 146 -1.50 2.33 13.39
N GLN A 147 -1.57 1.65 12.25
CA GLN A 147 -2.04 2.17 10.96
C GLN A 147 -2.89 1.15 10.21
N SER A 148 -3.58 1.63 9.17
CA SER A 148 -4.33 0.77 8.25
C SER A 148 -3.43 0.25 7.13
N TYR A 149 -3.86 -0.87 6.54
CA TYR A 149 -3.15 -1.53 5.43
C TYR A 149 -4.07 -1.76 4.25
N PHE A 150 -3.49 -1.88 3.08
CA PHE A 150 -4.10 -2.38 1.85
C PHE A 150 -3.44 -3.72 1.50
N TYR A 151 -4.21 -4.66 0.98
CA TYR A 151 -3.62 -5.84 0.36
C TYR A 151 -3.53 -5.63 -1.14
N THR A 152 -2.31 -5.79 -1.68
CA THR A 152 -2.00 -5.49 -3.07
C THR A 152 -1.46 -6.70 -3.80
N THR A 153 -1.74 -6.78 -5.10
CA THR A 153 -1.23 -7.82 -5.99
C THR A 153 -0.57 -7.23 -7.24
N CYS A 154 0.19 -8.07 -7.91
CA CYS A 154 0.71 -7.81 -9.23
C CYS A 154 -0.23 -8.43 -10.27
N ASP A 155 -0.47 -7.73 -11.40
CA ASP A 155 -1.23 -8.31 -12.50
C ASP A 155 -0.42 -9.39 -13.23
N ASN A 156 0.91 -9.27 -13.21
CA ASN A 156 1.82 -10.28 -13.71
C ASN A 156 2.21 -11.26 -12.59
N GLN A 157 1.62 -12.44 -12.61
CA GLN A 157 1.89 -13.48 -11.60
C GLN A 157 3.34 -13.99 -11.61
N ASN A 158 4.05 -13.85 -12.75
CA ASN A 158 5.46 -14.25 -12.86
C ASN A 158 6.42 -13.22 -12.23
N ASP A 159 5.94 -12.00 -11.94
CA ASP A 159 6.70 -10.92 -11.33
C ASP A 159 5.96 -10.44 -10.06
N ALA A 160 5.73 -11.36 -9.14
CA ALA A 160 5.00 -11.11 -7.90
C ALA A 160 5.88 -10.48 -6.79
N THR A 161 6.92 -9.75 -7.17
CA THR A 161 7.81 -9.07 -6.23
C THR A 161 7.08 -7.92 -5.51
N ASP A 162 7.32 -7.82 -4.21
CA ASP A 162 6.78 -6.73 -3.35
C ASP A 162 5.25 -6.60 -3.37
N CYS A 163 4.52 -7.71 -3.55
CA CYS A 163 3.07 -7.78 -3.36
C CYS A 163 2.74 -8.16 -1.92
N GLY A 164 1.55 -7.79 -1.45
CA GLY A 164 1.10 -8.12 -0.09
C GLY A 164 0.51 -6.92 0.67
N LEU A 165 0.67 -6.93 1.99
CA LEU A 165 0.17 -5.86 2.86
C LEU A 165 1.04 -4.61 2.75
N MET A 166 0.43 -3.49 2.33
CA MET A 166 1.06 -2.18 2.20
C MET A 166 0.43 -1.20 3.19
N PRO A 167 1.25 -0.50 3.99
CA PRO A 167 0.73 0.46 4.96
C PRO A 167 0.17 1.70 4.27
N GLU A 168 -0.91 2.25 4.80
CA GLU A 168 -1.54 3.47 4.31
C GLU A 168 -0.55 4.66 4.28
N SER A 169 0.38 4.72 5.24
CA SER A 169 1.42 5.74 5.31
C SER A 169 2.41 5.74 4.14
N SER A 170 2.50 4.65 3.40
CA SER A 170 3.33 4.51 2.19
C SER A 170 2.62 4.92 0.91
N LEU A 171 1.30 5.13 0.96
CA LEU A 171 0.50 5.47 -0.21
C LEU A 171 0.90 6.84 -0.78
N ILE A 172 1.16 6.91 -2.08
CA ILE A 172 1.29 8.16 -2.83
C ILE A 172 -0.08 8.60 -3.31
N GLY A 173 -0.86 7.67 -3.87
CA GLY A 173 -2.20 7.94 -4.37
C GLY A 173 -2.70 6.88 -5.34
N LYS A 174 -3.81 7.20 -6.01
CA LYS A 174 -4.52 6.35 -6.96
C LYS A 174 -4.22 6.78 -8.40
N ALA A 175 -4.01 5.80 -9.30
CA ALA A 175 -3.89 6.06 -10.73
C ALA A 175 -5.22 6.57 -11.31
N LEU A 176 -5.15 7.65 -12.09
CA LEU A 176 -6.31 8.22 -12.76
C LEU A 176 -6.45 7.71 -14.19
N PHE A 177 -5.34 7.72 -14.92
CA PHE A 177 -5.27 7.27 -16.31
C PHE A 177 -3.85 6.92 -16.73
N VAL A 178 -3.76 6.15 -17.80
CA VAL A 178 -2.55 5.60 -18.41
C VAL A 178 -2.47 6.11 -19.84
N TRP A 179 -1.27 6.43 -20.29
CA TRP A 179 -0.95 6.81 -21.69
C TRP A 179 0.11 5.87 -22.24
#